data_f371a689acc16517108eb9e14a76c8cd
#
_entry.id   f371a689acc16517108eb9e14a76c8cd
#
_cell.length_a   1.000
_cell.length_b   1.000
_cell.length_c   1.000
_cell.angle_alpha   90.00
_cell.angle_beta   90.00
_cell.angle_gamma   90.00
#
_symmetry.space_group_name_H-M   'P 1'
#
loop_
_entity.id
_entity.type
_entity.pdbx_description
1 polymer ?
#
loop_
_entity_poly.entity_id
_entity_poly.type
_entity_poly.pdbx_seq_one_letter_code
_entity_poly.pdbx_strand_id
1 'polypeptide(L)'
;HLEHRRQRQMCIRDSGKSFLIQSTKTLLIVFFILFSLDFLLQIISEIEDLNKNYSFFSALNYLALIIVGRFCEILALCCVVSSVLTFGLLSDSGELTAARVLGMSLFSIVINILKPIVFFLFLSLFLLEFITPSLEKKALYIKYGNTIVSEDIKWVVKNDSFAKFKNDEDFLEDVTFYHFDQEKNLEEIIISEKVTVSDEGWKFTNPKNIKNNSNLTTYIWEEGPEYGFKEKLGRKEMSLSQIYKILGDAGPKREKNLISYEFWKKLFEPISAISVIVFALAISFRYFGFNKNLERLLFGVLTAYGFNLFLKVFGNIAIINGFSPGLAIVFPSLFLLTIGLIMLRDQ
;
A
#
# COMPACT_ATOMS: atom_id res chain seq x y z
N HIS A 1 21.73 -45.44 20.51
CA HIS A 1 20.85 -44.92 19.44
C HIS A 1 20.00 -43.69 19.87
N LEU A 2 19.50 -43.65 21.12
CA LEU A 2 18.68 -42.56 21.63
C LEU A 2 19.51 -41.30 21.92
N GLU A 3 20.74 -41.45 22.38
CA GLU A 3 21.64 -40.35 22.73
C GLU A 3 22.12 -39.58 21.48
N HIS A 4 22.48 -40.30 20.42
CA HIS A 4 22.83 -39.69 19.12
C HIS A 4 21.65 -38.97 18.48
N ARG A 5 20.40 -39.42 18.65
CA ARG A 5 19.19 -38.74 18.21
C ARG A 5 18.97 -37.42 18.98
N ARG A 6 19.17 -37.43 20.30
CA ARG A 6 19.05 -36.23 21.14
C ARG A 6 20.11 -35.20 20.80
N GLN A 7 21.38 -35.59 20.63
CA GLN A 7 22.45 -34.69 20.22
C GLN A 7 22.16 -34.06 18.85
N ARG A 8 21.72 -34.85 17.86
CA ARG A 8 21.37 -34.35 16.53
C ARG A 8 20.20 -33.36 16.58
N GLN A 9 19.16 -33.63 17.37
CA GLN A 9 18.05 -32.71 17.57
C GLN A 9 18.46 -31.40 18.27
N MET A 10 19.37 -31.44 19.23
CA MET A 10 19.95 -30.23 19.85
C MET A 10 20.72 -29.42 18.84
N CYS A 11 21.61 -30.00 18.05
CA CYS A 11 22.34 -29.29 17.00
C CYS A 11 21.42 -28.65 15.94
N ILE A 12 20.37 -29.34 15.50
CA ILE A 12 19.37 -28.81 14.57
C ILE A 12 18.64 -27.57 15.17
N ARG A 13 18.26 -27.66 16.45
CA ARG A 13 17.59 -26.56 17.16
C ARG A 13 18.49 -25.34 17.33
N ASP A 14 19.77 -25.56 17.61
CA ASP A 14 20.73 -24.48 17.80
C ASP A 14 21.09 -23.81 16.46
N SER A 15 21.22 -24.57 15.37
CA SER A 15 21.36 -24.03 14.01
C SER A 15 20.12 -23.21 13.61
N GLY A 16 18.91 -23.68 13.94
CA GLY A 16 17.69 -22.92 13.68
C GLY A 16 17.63 -21.60 14.44
N LYS A 17 18.12 -21.53 15.66
CA LYS A 17 18.26 -20.27 16.43
C LYS A 17 19.30 -19.34 15.81
N SER A 18 20.46 -19.87 15.37
CA SER A 18 21.48 -19.10 14.67
C SER A 18 20.90 -18.43 13.43
N PHE A 19 20.15 -19.15 12.60
CA PHE A 19 19.50 -18.63 11.40
C PHE A 19 18.48 -17.52 11.69
N LEU A 20 17.67 -17.70 12.74
CA LEU A 20 16.72 -16.68 13.19
C LEU A 20 17.45 -15.40 13.64
N ILE A 21 18.49 -15.53 14.46
CA ILE A 21 19.28 -14.40 14.95
C ILE A 21 19.96 -13.68 13.78
N GLN A 22 20.58 -14.42 12.88
CA GLN A 22 21.23 -13.87 11.69
C GLN A 22 20.24 -13.13 10.80
N SER A 23 19.08 -13.74 10.52
CA SER A 23 18.01 -13.11 9.74
C SER A 23 17.51 -11.82 10.39
N THR A 24 17.31 -11.81 11.70
CA THR A 24 16.92 -10.59 12.44
C THR A 24 17.97 -9.49 12.35
N LYS A 25 19.24 -9.84 12.57
CA LYS A 25 20.36 -8.87 12.47
C LYS A 25 20.45 -8.28 11.07
N THR A 26 20.43 -9.14 10.06
CA THR A 26 20.49 -8.70 8.66
C THR A 26 19.30 -7.82 8.29
N LEU A 27 18.08 -8.18 8.73
CA LEU A 27 16.88 -7.38 8.51
C LEU A 27 17.03 -5.98 9.12
N LEU A 28 17.49 -5.88 10.36
CA LEU A 28 17.69 -4.59 11.02
C LEU A 28 18.76 -3.75 10.30
N ILE A 29 19.89 -4.35 9.92
CA ILE A 29 20.95 -3.63 9.20
C ILE A 29 20.44 -3.11 7.86
N VAL A 30 19.82 -3.96 7.04
CA VAL A 30 19.26 -3.59 5.73
C VAL A 30 18.19 -2.52 5.90
N PHE A 31 17.33 -2.69 6.90
CA PHE A 31 16.28 -1.71 7.20
C PHE A 31 16.88 -0.34 7.53
N PHE A 32 17.84 -0.25 8.44
CA PHE A 32 18.46 1.03 8.79
C PHE A 32 19.14 1.70 7.59
N ILE A 33 19.80 0.94 6.73
CA ILE A 33 20.47 1.48 5.54
C ILE A 33 19.42 2.05 4.56
N LEU A 34 18.41 1.26 4.18
CA LEU A 34 17.39 1.67 3.20
C LEU A 34 16.49 2.77 3.75
N PHE A 35 16.12 2.68 5.03
CA PHE A 35 15.29 3.68 5.67
C PHE A 35 16.00 5.02 5.81
N SER A 36 17.29 5.03 6.16
CA SER A 36 18.08 6.28 6.22
C SER A 36 18.18 6.95 4.85
N LEU A 37 18.36 6.16 3.79
CA LEU A 37 18.40 6.67 2.42
C LEU A 37 17.03 7.29 2.01
N ASP A 38 15.94 6.58 2.25
CA ASP A 38 14.59 7.09 1.97
C ASP A 38 14.27 8.35 2.77
N PHE A 39 14.63 8.36 4.05
CA PHE A 39 14.42 9.52 4.92
C PHE A 39 15.20 10.75 4.46
N LEU A 40 16.45 10.57 3.99
CA LEU A 40 17.21 11.65 3.38
C LEU A 40 16.54 12.21 2.12
N LEU A 41 16.05 11.34 1.23
CA LEU A 41 15.32 11.77 0.03
C LEU A 41 14.04 12.53 0.40
N GLN A 42 13.35 12.09 1.45
CA GLN A 42 12.14 12.76 1.94
C GLN A 42 12.45 14.15 2.51
N ILE A 43 13.56 14.30 3.26
CA ILE A 43 14.00 15.62 3.75
C ILE A 43 14.28 16.56 2.58
N ILE A 44 14.98 16.10 1.55
CA ILE A 44 15.28 16.91 0.37
C ILE A 44 13.99 17.38 -0.30
N SER A 45 13.04 16.49 -0.49
CA SER A 45 11.74 16.82 -1.09
C SER A 45 10.98 17.86 -0.25
N GLU A 46 10.98 17.73 1.09
CA GLU A 46 10.28 18.69 1.96
C GLU A 46 10.96 20.06 2.02
N ILE A 47 12.28 20.14 1.81
CA ILE A 47 13.00 21.42 1.73
C ILE A 47 12.58 22.20 0.49
N GLU A 48 12.30 21.53 -0.64
CA GLU A 48 11.81 22.17 -1.87
C GLU A 48 10.42 22.78 -1.70
N ASP A 49 9.59 22.24 -0.81
CA ASP A 49 8.22 22.70 -0.55
C ASP A 49 8.15 23.87 0.46
N LEU A 50 9.28 24.30 1.05
CA LEU A 50 9.29 25.36 2.05
C LEU A 50 8.82 26.71 1.45
N ASN A 51 7.88 27.34 2.15
CA ASN A 51 7.35 28.67 1.79
C ASN A 51 7.01 29.49 3.05
N LYS A 52 6.45 30.71 2.87
CA LYS A 52 6.12 31.60 3.99
C LYS A 52 5.15 30.99 5.01
N ASN A 53 4.28 30.09 4.57
CA ASN A 53 3.26 29.45 5.41
C ASN A 53 3.70 28.10 5.94
N TYR A 54 4.73 27.47 5.32
CA TYR A 54 5.28 26.18 5.70
C TYR A 54 6.75 26.33 6.07
N SER A 55 7.01 26.51 7.38
CA SER A 55 8.35 26.73 7.91
C SER A 55 9.16 25.43 8.02
N PHE A 56 10.49 25.55 8.12
CA PHE A 56 11.39 24.42 8.35
C PHE A 56 10.99 23.59 9.59
N PHE A 57 10.53 24.24 10.66
CA PHE A 57 10.09 23.55 11.87
C PHE A 57 8.78 22.75 11.64
N SER A 58 7.88 23.31 10.84
CA SER A 58 6.66 22.60 10.41
C SER A 58 6.98 21.39 9.54
N ALA A 59 7.96 21.51 8.63
CA ALA A 59 8.45 20.40 7.81
C ALA A 59 9.06 19.28 8.68
N LEU A 60 9.84 19.62 9.70
CA LEU A 60 10.40 18.63 10.63
C LEU A 60 9.31 17.88 11.40
N ASN A 61 8.28 18.59 11.89
CA ASN A 61 7.13 17.99 12.55
C ASN A 61 6.33 17.08 11.61
N TYR A 62 6.14 17.51 10.36
CA TYR A 62 5.51 16.70 9.33
C TYR A 62 6.28 15.41 9.10
N LEU A 63 7.59 15.48 8.89
CA LEU A 63 8.47 14.32 8.70
C LEU A 63 8.42 13.34 9.88
N ALA A 64 8.40 13.86 11.11
CA ALA A 64 8.28 13.02 12.31
C ALA A 64 6.95 12.26 12.38
N LEU A 65 5.87 12.83 11.88
CA LEU A 65 4.56 12.18 11.87
C LEU A 65 4.42 11.12 10.77
N ILE A 66 4.97 11.35 9.58
CA ILE A 66 4.88 10.39 8.47
C ILE A 66 5.86 9.21 8.61
N ILE A 67 6.82 9.27 9.55
CA ILE A 67 7.89 8.27 9.71
C ILE A 67 7.36 6.84 9.84
N VAL A 68 6.21 6.66 10.50
CA VAL A 68 5.60 5.33 10.72
C VAL A 68 5.03 4.77 9.43
N GLY A 69 4.37 5.59 8.61
CA GLY A 69 3.88 5.18 7.29
C GLY A 69 5.03 4.79 6.37
N ARG A 70 6.08 5.61 6.31
CA ARG A 70 7.30 5.34 5.53
C ARG A 70 8.02 4.07 5.98
N PHE A 71 8.10 3.83 7.30
CA PHE A 71 8.60 2.56 7.85
C PHE A 71 7.88 1.36 7.23
N CYS A 72 6.55 1.38 7.20
CA CYS A 72 5.76 0.30 6.66
C CYS A 72 5.95 0.11 5.14
N GLU A 73 6.04 1.19 4.37
CA GLU A 73 6.23 1.15 2.90
C GLU A 73 7.54 0.47 2.50
N ILE A 74 8.64 0.77 3.23
CA ILE A 74 9.96 0.25 2.89
C ILE A 74 10.17 -1.17 3.41
N LEU A 75 9.47 -1.55 4.46
CA LEU A 75 9.70 -2.81 5.17
C LEU A 75 9.58 -4.03 4.25
N ALA A 76 8.61 -4.06 3.34
CA ALA A 76 8.43 -5.17 2.40
C ALA A 76 9.67 -5.39 1.52
N LEU A 77 10.27 -4.31 1.00
CA LEU A 77 11.51 -4.36 0.24
C LEU A 77 12.69 -4.83 1.11
N CYS A 78 12.80 -4.28 2.32
CA CYS A 78 13.84 -4.67 3.28
C CYS A 78 13.76 -6.16 3.61
N CYS A 79 12.57 -6.72 3.74
CA CYS A 79 12.35 -8.14 3.99
C CYS A 79 12.88 -9.03 2.86
N VAL A 80 12.66 -8.65 1.61
CA VAL A 80 13.19 -9.42 0.46
C VAL A 80 14.70 -9.33 0.42
N VAL A 81 15.26 -8.13 0.47
CA VAL A 81 16.71 -7.91 0.41
C VAL A 81 17.42 -8.63 1.56
N SER A 82 16.92 -8.48 2.79
CA SER A 82 17.52 -9.11 3.97
C SER A 82 17.47 -10.63 3.94
N SER A 83 16.38 -11.22 3.42
CA SER A 83 16.25 -12.68 3.31
C SER A 83 17.30 -13.27 2.38
N VAL A 84 17.47 -12.66 1.20
CA VAL A 84 18.48 -13.10 0.21
C VAL A 84 19.90 -12.89 0.73
N LEU A 85 20.14 -11.76 1.42
CA LEU A 85 21.43 -11.46 2.02
C LEU A 85 21.75 -12.41 3.18
N THR A 86 20.79 -12.70 4.04
CA THR A 86 20.94 -13.70 5.11
C THR A 86 21.32 -15.06 4.54
N PHE A 87 20.61 -15.48 3.50
CA PHE A 87 20.90 -16.73 2.82
C PHE A 87 22.34 -16.74 2.25
N GLY A 88 22.78 -15.65 1.62
CA GLY A 88 24.14 -15.49 1.13
C GLY A 88 25.19 -15.65 2.23
N LEU A 89 25.02 -14.93 3.34
CA LEU A 89 25.93 -14.97 4.50
C LEU A 89 26.02 -16.37 5.11
N LEU A 90 24.89 -17.07 5.26
CA LEU A 90 24.84 -18.44 5.77
C LEU A 90 25.49 -19.45 4.81
N SER A 91 25.41 -19.17 3.50
CA SER A 91 26.09 -19.96 2.47
C SER A 91 27.61 -19.80 2.53
N ASP A 92 28.09 -18.55 2.68
CA ASP A 92 29.53 -18.24 2.68
C ASP A 92 30.21 -18.69 3.97
N SER A 93 29.52 -18.60 5.12
CA SER A 93 30.04 -19.11 6.40
C SER A 93 30.08 -20.64 6.49
N GLY A 94 29.49 -21.34 5.51
CA GLY A 94 29.36 -22.80 5.53
C GLY A 94 28.30 -23.34 6.50
N GLU A 95 27.62 -22.49 7.26
CA GLU A 95 26.57 -22.88 8.21
C GLU A 95 25.41 -23.59 7.51
N LEU A 96 25.08 -23.16 6.29
CA LEU A 96 24.03 -23.75 5.48
C LEU A 96 24.38 -25.22 5.12
N THR A 97 25.62 -25.46 4.71
CA THR A 97 26.12 -26.81 4.38
C THR A 97 26.16 -27.67 5.60
N ALA A 98 26.65 -27.17 6.72
CA ALA A 98 26.68 -27.86 8.00
C ALA A 98 25.26 -28.26 8.45
N ALA A 99 24.28 -27.37 8.36
CA ALA A 99 22.89 -27.68 8.70
C ALA A 99 22.28 -28.76 7.81
N ARG A 100 22.60 -28.76 6.51
CA ARG A 100 22.17 -29.84 5.58
C ARG A 100 22.78 -31.19 5.89
N VAL A 101 24.06 -31.24 6.21
CA VAL A 101 24.75 -32.46 6.63
C VAL A 101 24.13 -33.01 7.92
N LEU A 102 23.71 -32.18 8.84
CA LEU A 102 22.97 -32.54 10.04
C LEU A 102 21.55 -33.04 9.75
N GLY A 103 21.06 -32.91 8.50
CA GLY A 103 19.77 -33.40 8.03
C GLY A 103 18.63 -32.39 8.16
N MET A 104 18.93 -31.07 8.26
CA MET A 104 17.89 -30.04 8.10
C MET A 104 17.42 -29.97 6.65
N SER A 105 16.09 -30.03 6.46
CA SER A 105 15.50 -29.77 5.14
C SER A 105 15.61 -28.31 4.75
N LEU A 106 15.69 -28.01 3.45
CA LEU A 106 15.71 -26.63 2.93
C LEU A 106 14.48 -25.85 3.39
N PHE A 107 13.32 -26.49 3.41
CA PHE A 107 12.09 -25.92 3.91
C PHE A 107 12.21 -25.42 5.37
N SER A 108 12.85 -26.22 6.24
CA SER A 108 13.11 -25.83 7.64
C SER A 108 14.05 -24.64 7.75
N ILE A 109 15.05 -24.56 6.88
CA ILE A 109 15.97 -23.42 6.81
C ILE A 109 15.22 -22.15 6.41
N VAL A 110 14.45 -22.22 5.33
CA VAL A 110 13.64 -21.07 4.84
C VAL A 110 12.65 -20.61 5.90
N ILE A 111 11.96 -21.50 6.60
CA ILE A 111 11.05 -21.15 7.69
C ILE A 111 11.78 -20.38 8.81
N ASN A 112 12.98 -20.80 9.19
CA ASN A 112 13.73 -20.11 10.23
C ASN A 112 14.20 -18.72 9.80
N ILE A 113 14.53 -18.51 8.53
CA ILE A 113 14.82 -17.18 7.95
C ILE A 113 13.55 -16.32 7.91
N LEU A 114 12.39 -16.90 7.58
CA LEU A 114 11.11 -16.20 7.45
C LEU A 114 10.49 -15.77 8.79
N LYS A 115 10.76 -16.47 9.89
CA LYS A 115 10.13 -16.16 11.20
C LYS A 115 10.18 -14.69 11.60
N PRO A 116 11.36 -14.02 11.65
CA PRO A 116 11.41 -12.61 12.00
C PRO A 116 10.75 -11.72 10.95
N ILE A 117 10.85 -12.08 9.69
CA ILE A 117 10.25 -11.36 8.57
C ILE A 117 8.73 -11.33 8.69
N VAL A 118 8.13 -12.50 8.95
CA VAL A 118 6.67 -12.61 9.15
C VAL A 118 6.22 -11.76 10.34
N PHE A 119 6.97 -11.79 11.44
CA PHE A 119 6.68 -10.94 12.60
C PHE A 119 6.65 -9.45 12.24
N PHE A 120 7.67 -8.95 11.53
CA PHE A 120 7.73 -7.54 11.14
C PHE A 120 6.68 -7.16 10.09
N LEU A 121 6.33 -8.05 9.17
CA LEU A 121 5.26 -7.83 8.22
C LEU A 121 3.88 -7.73 8.90
N PHE A 122 3.60 -8.55 9.90
CA PHE A 122 2.37 -8.43 10.69
C PHE A 122 2.38 -7.18 11.57
N LEU A 123 3.54 -6.80 12.12
CA LEU A 123 3.69 -5.55 12.85
C LEU A 123 3.40 -4.34 11.95
N SER A 124 3.86 -4.35 10.69
CA SER A 124 3.56 -3.26 9.74
C SER A 124 2.07 -3.16 9.44
N LEU A 125 1.37 -4.28 9.25
CA LEU A 125 -0.10 -4.25 9.08
C LEU A 125 -0.80 -3.64 10.30
N PHE A 126 -0.37 -4.00 11.51
CA PHE A 126 -0.91 -3.42 12.73
C PHE A 126 -0.69 -1.91 12.79
N LEU A 127 0.52 -1.45 12.47
CA LEU A 127 0.84 -0.02 12.43
C LEU A 127 0.01 0.73 11.37
N LEU A 128 -0.13 0.16 10.17
CA LEU A 128 -0.93 0.72 9.07
C LEU A 128 -2.41 0.82 9.41
N GLU A 129 -2.95 -0.09 10.22
CA GLU A 129 -4.36 -0.07 10.61
C GLU A 129 -4.64 0.94 11.73
N PHE A 130 -3.82 0.95 12.79
CA PHE A 130 -4.17 1.65 14.03
C PHE A 130 -3.43 2.98 14.22
N ILE A 131 -2.22 3.11 13.72
CA ILE A 131 -1.34 4.25 14.05
C ILE A 131 -1.18 5.19 12.87
N THR A 132 -0.85 4.66 11.70
CA THR A 132 -0.55 5.47 10.50
C THR A 132 -1.66 6.45 10.13
N PRO A 133 -2.96 6.08 10.05
CA PRO A 133 -4.00 7.00 9.60
C PRO A 133 -4.15 8.23 10.49
N SER A 134 -3.97 8.05 11.81
CA SER A 134 -4.08 9.14 12.77
C SER A 134 -2.89 10.11 12.68
N LEU A 135 -1.69 9.59 12.44
CA LEU A 135 -0.47 10.39 12.33
C LEU A 135 -0.43 11.14 11.00
N GLU A 136 -0.77 10.49 9.89
CA GLU A 136 -0.79 11.09 8.56
C GLU A 136 -1.84 12.19 8.45
N LYS A 137 -3.01 12.01 9.07
CA LYS A 137 -4.01 13.07 9.16
C LYS A 137 -3.48 14.32 9.85
N LYS A 138 -2.74 14.16 10.96
CA LYS A 138 -2.08 15.28 11.65
C LYS A 138 -0.96 15.89 10.80
N ALA A 139 -0.20 15.05 10.10
CA ALA A 139 0.87 15.48 9.22
C ALA A 139 0.34 16.37 8.09
N LEU A 140 -0.71 15.92 7.41
CA LEU A 140 -1.39 16.70 6.36
C LEU A 140 -1.91 18.05 6.88
N TYR A 141 -2.46 18.07 8.10
CA TYR A 141 -2.89 19.32 8.74
C TYR A 141 -1.73 20.29 8.96
N ILE A 142 -0.54 19.80 9.35
CA ILE A 142 0.65 20.66 9.52
C ILE A 142 1.14 21.19 8.17
N LYS A 143 1.13 20.37 7.12
CA LYS A 143 1.66 20.74 5.80
C LYS A 143 0.73 21.71 5.07
N TYR A 144 -0.59 21.49 5.10
CA TYR A 144 -1.56 22.21 4.32
C TYR A 144 -2.45 23.16 5.15
N GLY A 145 -2.38 23.10 6.50
CA GLY A 145 -3.22 23.91 7.40
C GLY A 145 -4.71 23.60 7.22
N ASN A 146 -5.54 24.59 7.53
CA ASN A 146 -6.98 24.54 7.23
C ASN A 146 -7.27 24.68 5.72
N THR A 147 -6.27 25.08 4.93
CA THR A 147 -6.36 25.19 3.47
C THR A 147 -6.02 23.87 2.77
N ILE A 148 -6.52 22.75 3.25
CA ILE A 148 -6.59 21.55 2.41
C ILE A 148 -7.77 21.74 1.44
N VAL A 149 -7.68 22.76 0.64
CA VAL A 149 -8.38 22.84 -0.62
C VAL A 149 -7.64 21.88 -1.54
N SER A 150 -8.12 20.67 -1.68
CA SER A 150 -7.69 19.85 -2.79
C SER A 150 -8.06 20.65 -4.03
N GLU A 151 -7.07 21.14 -4.78
CA GLU A 151 -7.29 21.66 -6.16
C GLU A 151 -7.89 20.56 -7.05
N ASP A 152 -8.01 19.34 -6.54
CA ASP A 152 -8.61 18.22 -7.23
C ASP A 152 -10.10 18.43 -7.41
N ILE A 153 -10.44 18.82 -8.62
CA ILE A 153 -11.80 18.81 -9.11
C ILE A 153 -12.37 17.41 -8.97
N LYS A 154 -13.39 17.26 -8.13
CA LYS A 154 -14.07 15.99 -7.92
C LYS A 154 -15.30 15.89 -8.81
N TRP A 155 -15.58 14.67 -9.23
CA TRP A 155 -16.76 14.33 -9.99
C TRP A 155 -17.61 13.33 -9.22
N VAL A 156 -18.89 13.61 -9.15
CA VAL A 156 -19.91 12.72 -8.60
C VAL A 156 -20.88 12.37 -9.70
N VAL A 157 -21.24 11.10 -9.73
CA VAL A 157 -22.24 10.57 -10.68
C VAL A 157 -23.30 9.84 -9.87
N LYS A 158 -24.56 10.22 -10.04
CA LYS A 158 -25.69 9.50 -9.45
C LYS A 158 -26.86 9.55 -10.42
N ASN A 159 -27.35 8.40 -10.79
CA ASN A 159 -28.36 8.23 -11.86
C ASN A 159 -27.89 8.91 -13.17
N ASP A 160 -28.73 9.73 -13.78
CA ASP A 160 -28.43 10.48 -15.00
C ASP A 160 -27.86 11.89 -14.72
N SER A 161 -27.28 12.10 -13.53
CA SER A 161 -26.78 13.39 -13.11
C SER A 161 -25.29 13.32 -12.73
N PHE A 162 -24.55 14.38 -13.08
CA PHE A 162 -23.12 14.53 -12.81
C PHE A 162 -22.88 15.86 -12.12
N ALA A 163 -22.10 15.88 -11.06
CA ALA A 163 -21.66 17.11 -10.43
C ALA A 163 -20.13 17.17 -10.39
N LYS A 164 -19.59 18.30 -10.83
CA LYS A 164 -18.19 18.68 -10.72
C LYS A 164 -18.08 19.73 -9.63
N PHE A 165 -17.15 19.59 -8.70
CA PHE A 165 -17.00 20.52 -7.58
C PHE A 165 -15.58 20.51 -7.01
N LYS A 166 -15.26 21.57 -6.28
CA LYS A 166 -14.14 21.63 -5.35
C LYS A 166 -14.69 21.48 -3.93
N ASN A 167 -13.99 20.73 -3.10
CA ASN A 167 -14.42 20.47 -1.73
C ASN A 167 -13.78 21.47 -0.76
N ASP A 168 -14.56 22.20 0.01
CA ASP A 168 -14.14 23.02 1.15
C ASP A 168 -14.66 22.41 2.45
N GLU A 169 -14.31 22.96 3.62
CA GLU A 169 -14.58 22.34 4.91
C GLU A 169 -16.06 22.12 5.21
N ASP A 170 -16.90 23.09 4.89
CA ASP A 170 -18.33 23.09 5.25
C ASP A 170 -19.26 23.13 4.02
N PHE A 171 -18.74 23.31 2.82
CA PHE A 171 -19.54 23.43 1.59
C PHE A 171 -18.74 23.00 0.36
N LEU A 172 -19.42 22.83 -0.76
CA LEU A 172 -18.81 22.55 -2.06
C LEU A 172 -18.68 23.87 -2.83
N GLU A 173 -17.49 24.12 -3.38
CA GLU A 173 -17.21 25.31 -4.19
C GLU A 173 -17.17 24.99 -5.68
N ASP A 174 -17.41 26.00 -6.52
CA ASP A 174 -17.35 25.92 -7.98
C ASP A 174 -18.13 24.72 -8.53
N VAL A 175 -19.35 24.50 -8.04
CA VAL A 175 -20.14 23.34 -8.41
C VAL A 175 -20.76 23.55 -9.78
N THR A 176 -20.48 22.62 -10.70
CA THR A 176 -21.16 22.51 -11.98
C THR A 176 -21.94 21.21 -12.01
N PHE A 177 -23.26 21.30 -12.09
CA PHE A 177 -24.17 20.17 -12.12
C PHE A 177 -24.71 19.98 -13.54
N TYR A 178 -24.69 18.76 -14.02
CA TYR A 178 -25.16 18.34 -15.33
C TYR A 178 -26.28 17.32 -15.13
N HIS A 179 -27.43 17.54 -15.73
CA HIS A 179 -28.55 16.61 -15.75
C HIS A 179 -28.82 16.13 -17.18
N PHE A 180 -28.98 14.83 -17.35
CA PHE A 180 -29.26 14.19 -18.63
C PHE A 180 -30.65 13.54 -18.59
N ASP A 181 -31.37 13.57 -19.70
CA ASP A 181 -32.63 12.87 -19.88
C ASP A 181 -32.42 11.35 -20.07
N GLN A 182 -33.54 10.59 -20.13
CA GLN A 182 -33.48 9.13 -20.34
C GLN A 182 -32.85 8.73 -21.69
N GLU A 183 -32.83 9.65 -22.67
CA GLU A 183 -32.17 9.47 -23.97
C GLU A 183 -30.70 9.87 -23.98
N LYS A 184 -30.17 10.25 -22.80
CA LYS A 184 -28.78 10.73 -22.59
C LYS A 184 -28.48 12.06 -23.30
N ASN A 185 -29.47 12.89 -23.58
CA ASN A 185 -29.26 14.24 -24.01
C ASN A 185 -29.11 15.15 -22.79
N LEU A 186 -28.22 16.14 -22.88
CA LEU A 186 -27.98 17.09 -21.80
C LEU A 186 -29.21 18.00 -21.65
N GLU A 187 -29.91 17.88 -20.53
CA GLU A 187 -31.12 18.65 -20.25
C GLU A 187 -30.83 19.99 -19.58
N GLU A 188 -30.03 19.98 -18.51
CA GLU A 188 -29.70 21.18 -17.75
C GLU A 188 -28.21 21.22 -17.35
N ILE A 189 -27.69 22.46 -17.28
CA ILE A 189 -26.38 22.76 -16.67
C ILE A 189 -26.59 23.86 -15.63
N ILE A 190 -26.31 23.52 -14.36
CA ILE A 190 -26.46 24.46 -13.26
C ILE A 190 -25.09 24.72 -12.66
N ILE A 191 -24.69 26.00 -12.56
CA ILE A 191 -23.47 26.44 -11.88
C ILE A 191 -23.86 27.16 -10.61
N SER A 192 -23.11 26.87 -9.53
CA SER A 192 -23.23 27.58 -8.27
C SER A 192 -21.85 27.75 -7.64
N GLU A 193 -21.61 28.92 -7.06
CA GLU A 193 -20.36 29.18 -6.33
C GLU A 193 -20.28 28.35 -5.04
N LYS A 194 -21.45 28.08 -4.41
CA LYS A 194 -21.52 27.34 -3.15
C LYS A 194 -22.69 26.37 -3.14
N VAL A 195 -22.44 25.15 -2.64
CA VAL A 195 -23.46 24.14 -2.42
C VAL A 195 -23.29 23.57 -1.01
N THR A 196 -24.37 23.58 -0.23
CA THR A 196 -24.41 22.94 1.09
C THR A 196 -25.06 21.56 0.96
N VAL A 197 -24.42 20.56 1.56
CA VAL A 197 -24.96 19.20 1.62
C VAL A 197 -25.73 19.03 2.93
N SER A 198 -26.99 18.65 2.84
CA SER A 198 -27.89 18.40 3.97
C SER A 198 -28.57 17.03 3.82
N ASP A 199 -29.26 16.58 4.85
CA ASP A 199 -30.06 15.34 4.82
C ASP A 199 -31.15 15.37 3.75
N GLU A 200 -31.56 16.57 3.30
CA GLU A 200 -32.54 16.78 2.22
C GLU A 200 -31.92 16.79 0.82
N GLY A 201 -30.60 16.68 0.70
CA GLY A 201 -29.87 16.72 -0.56
C GLY A 201 -28.90 17.89 -0.68
N TRP A 202 -28.43 18.16 -1.89
CA TRP A 202 -27.49 19.23 -2.21
C TRP A 202 -28.24 20.53 -2.50
N LYS A 203 -28.10 21.52 -1.63
CA LYS A 203 -28.74 22.84 -1.78
C LYS A 203 -27.77 23.82 -2.41
N PHE A 204 -28.09 24.27 -3.62
CA PHE A 204 -27.31 25.22 -4.40
C PHE A 204 -27.63 26.66 -3.98
N THR A 205 -26.59 27.45 -3.74
CA THR A 205 -26.72 28.87 -3.40
C THR A 205 -26.49 29.70 -4.66
N ASN A 206 -27.45 30.57 -5.01
CA ASN A 206 -27.45 31.41 -6.23
C ASN A 206 -27.19 30.60 -7.51
N PRO A 207 -27.94 29.51 -7.77
CA PRO A 207 -27.74 28.67 -8.94
C PRO A 207 -28.10 29.44 -10.24
N LYS A 208 -27.24 29.24 -11.25
CA LYS A 208 -27.45 29.80 -12.59
C LYS A 208 -27.55 28.65 -13.59
N ASN A 209 -28.68 28.55 -14.30
CA ASN A 209 -28.83 27.64 -15.42
C ASN A 209 -28.21 28.25 -16.67
N ILE A 210 -27.16 27.62 -17.19
CA ILE A 210 -26.43 28.15 -18.36
C ILE A 210 -27.20 27.91 -19.65
N LYS A 211 -27.94 26.80 -19.78
CA LYS A 211 -28.64 26.46 -20.99
C LYS A 211 -29.78 27.47 -21.30
N ASN A 212 -30.47 27.92 -20.26
CA ASN A 212 -31.59 28.87 -20.39
C ASN A 212 -31.21 30.31 -19.97
N ASN A 213 -29.96 30.55 -19.59
CA ASN A 213 -29.43 31.82 -19.09
C ASN A 213 -30.32 32.45 -18.00
N SER A 214 -30.92 31.62 -17.15
CA SER A 214 -31.83 32.04 -16.07
C SER A 214 -31.15 31.90 -14.71
N ASN A 215 -31.31 32.93 -13.86
CA ASN A 215 -30.95 32.84 -12.46
C ASN A 215 -32.08 32.14 -11.70
N LEU A 216 -31.76 31.09 -10.99
CA LEU A 216 -32.70 30.35 -10.13
C LEU A 216 -32.57 30.86 -8.70
N THR A 217 -33.65 30.96 -7.98
CA THR A 217 -33.62 31.40 -6.57
C THR A 217 -33.07 30.34 -5.64
N THR A 218 -33.40 29.07 -5.90
CA THR A 218 -32.92 27.90 -5.18
C THR A 218 -33.00 26.70 -6.09
N TYR A 219 -32.03 25.77 -5.96
CA TYR A 219 -32.05 24.46 -6.60
C TYR A 219 -31.62 23.44 -5.57
N ILE A 220 -32.33 22.31 -5.51
CA ILE A 220 -32.01 21.21 -4.58
C ILE A 220 -31.90 19.95 -5.41
N TRP A 221 -30.75 19.28 -5.30
CA TRP A 221 -30.55 17.93 -5.83
C TRP A 221 -30.83 16.91 -4.72
N GLU A 222 -32.10 16.49 -4.59
CA GLU A 222 -32.59 15.60 -3.53
C GLU A 222 -31.88 14.23 -3.54
N GLU A 223 -31.50 13.76 -4.71
CA GLU A 223 -30.77 12.51 -4.86
C GLU A 223 -29.26 12.66 -4.74
N GLY A 224 -28.74 13.83 -4.38
CA GLY A 224 -27.31 14.05 -4.18
C GLY A 224 -26.75 13.06 -3.16
N PRO A 225 -25.55 12.47 -3.40
CA PRO A 225 -24.96 11.55 -2.42
C PRO A 225 -24.65 12.28 -1.12
N GLU A 226 -24.88 11.61 0.01
CA GLU A 226 -24.38 12.05 1.31
C GLU A 226 -22.84 12.03 1.27
N TYR A 227 -22.24 13.17 0.95
CA TYR A 227 -20.80 13.32 1.01
C TYR A 227 -20.40 13.67 2.44
N GLY A 228 -19.82 12.72 3.14
CA GLY A 228 -19.12 13.02 4.38
C GLY A 228 -17.90 13.88 4.08
N PHE A 229 -17.96 15.16 4.46
CA PHE A 229 -16.84 16.13 4.38
C PHE A 229 -15.56 15.69 5.13
N LYS A 230 -15.52 14.46 5.65
CA LYS A 230 -14.59 14.08 6.72
C LYS A 230 -13.28 13.42 6.31
N GLU A 231 -13.01 13.07 5.07
CA GLU A 231 -11.77 12.31 4.82
C GLU A 231 -10.91 12.90 3.71
N LYS A 232 -9.98 13.76 4.16
CA LYS A 232 -8.88 14.36 3.37
C LYS A 232 -7.64 13.45 3.28
N LEU A 233 -7.72 12.20 3.75
CA LEU A 233 -6.65 11.21 3.59
C LEU A 233 -6.67 10.65 2.17
N GLY A 234 -5.51 10.61 1.52
CA GLY A 234 -5.35 9.85 0.29
C GLY A 234 -5.72 8.37 0.53
N ARG A 235 -6.16 7.66 -0.50
CA ARG A 235 -6.57 6.24 -0.36
C ARG A 235 -5.45 5.34 0.16
N LYS A 236 -4.20 5.76 -0.01
CA LYS A 236 -3.03 5.03 0.50
C LYS A 236 -2.87 5.15 2.01
N GLU A 237 -3.25 6.28 2.57
CA GLU A 237 -3.11 6.60 3.99
C GLU A 237 -4.28 6.07 4.84
N MET A 238 -5.40 5.68 4.22
CA MET A 238 -6.57 5.14 4.92
C MET A 238 -6.29 3.75 5.50
N SER A 239 -6.88 3.45 6.67
CA SER A 239 -6.87 2.09 7.23
C SER A 239 -7.72 1.11 6.40
N LEU A 240 -7.50 -0.20 6.57
CA LEU A 240 -8.32 -1.22 5.91
C LEU A 240 -9.80 -1.08 6.29
N SER A 241 -10.10 -0.77 7.56
CA SER A 241 -11.46 -0.56 8.05
C SER A 241 -12.13 0.66 7.43
N GLN A 242 -11.38 1.75 7.19
CA GLN A 242 -11.88 2.95 6.49
C GLN A 242 -12.15 2.65 5.02
N ILE A 243 -11.21 1.98 4.32
CA ILE A 243 -11.38 1.59 2.93
C ILE A 243 -12.59 0.66 2.77
N TYR A 244 -12.81 -0.27 3.71
CA TYR A 244 -13.95 -1.18 3.68
C TYR A 244 -15.30 -0.45 3.81
N LYS A 245 -15.40 0.57 4.67
CA LYS A 245 -16.61 1.41 4.78
C LYS A 245 -16.91 2.13 3.47
N ILE A 246 -15.90 2.79 2.90
CA ILE A 246 -16.04 3.53 1.62
C ILE A 246 -16.40 2.58 0.49
N LEU A 247 -15.95 1.33 0.53
CA LEU A 247 -16.30 0.32 -0.49
C LEU A 247 -17.80 0.00 -0.50
N GLY A 248 -18.47 0.07 0.67
CA GLY A 248 -19.92 -0.08 0.80
C GLY A 248 -20.70 1.06 0.15
N ASP A 249 -20.19 2.28 0.26
CA ASP A 249 -20.84 3.51 -0.20
C ASP A 249 -20.35 3.96 -1.59
N ALA A 250 -19.45 3.21 -2.21
CA ALA A 250 -18.82 3.57 -3.49
C ALA A 250 -19.85 3.58 -4.64
N GLY A 251 -19.88 4.70 -5.36
CA GLY A 251 -20.76 4.97 -6.47
C GLY A 251 -20.42 4.17 -7.75
N PRO A 252 -19.86 4.76 -8.81
CA PRO A 252 -19.65 4.10 -10.09
C PRO A 252 -18.75 2.86 -9.99
N LYS A 253 -19.06 1.84 -10.80
CA LYS A 253 -18.32 0.55 -10.83
C LYS A 253 -16.79 0.72 -10.90
N ARG A 254 -16.30 1.71 -11.64
CA ARG A 254 -14.86 1.98 -11.77
C ARG A 254 -14.24 2.45 -10.45
N GLU A 255 -14.93 3.31 -9.72
CA GLU A 255 -14.48 3.79 -8.41
C GLU A 255 -14.47 2.66 -7.38
N LYS A 256 -15.53 1.87 -7.35
CA LYS A 256 -15.61 0.66 -6.53
C LYS A 256 -14.46 -0.30 -6.79
N ASN A 257 -14.09 -0.50 -8.06
CA ASN A 257 -12.96 -1.35 -8.42
C ASN A 257 -11.62 -0.77 -7.96
N LEU A 258 -11.42 0.56 -8.04
CA LEU A 258 -10.21 1.22 -7.53
C LEU A 258 -10.07 1.06 -6.01
N ILE A 259 -11.16 1.29 -5.26
CA ILE A 259 -11.17 1.14 -3.80
C ILE A 259 -10.93 -0.32 -3.41
N SER A 260 -11.59 -1.25 -4.11
CA SER A 260 -11.40 -2.68 -3.92
C SER A 260 -9.95 -3.12 -4.19
N TYR A 261 -9.31 -2.57 -5.23
CA TYR A 261 -7.90 -2.84 -5.52
C TYR A 261 -6.97 -2.42 -4.37
N GLU A 262 -7.13 -1.20 -3.85
CA GLU A 262 -6.31 -0.72 -2.73
C GLU A 262 -6.55 -1.53 -1.45
N PHE A 263 -7.80 -1.95 -1.19
CA PHE A 263 -8.13 -2.85 -0.09
C PHE A 263 -7.39 -4.19 -0.18
N TRP A 264 -7.51 -4.89 -1.31
CA TRP A 264 -6.89 -6.19 -1.52
C TRP A 264 -5.36 -6.10 -1.54
N LYS A 265 -4.81 -5.02 -2.10
CA LYS A 265 -3.37 -4.77 -2.12
C LYS A 265 -2.80 -4.65 -0.72
N LYS A 266 -3.40 -3.82 0.15
CA LYS A 266 -2.97 -3.70 1.56
C LYS A 266 -3.11 -5.00 2.33
N LEU A 267 -4.25 -5.68 2.19
CA LEU A 267 -4.51 -6.94 2.89
C LEU A 267 -3.53 -8.05 2.49
N PHE A 268 -3.21 -8.17 1.19
CA PHE A 268 -2.34 -9.22 0.66
C PHE A 268 -0.86 -8.84 0.58
N GLU A 269 -0.48 -7.63 0.96
CA GLU A 269 0.91 -7.16 0.94
C GLU A 269 1.89 -8.11 1.65
N PRO A 270 1.63 -8.61 2.89
CA PRO A 270 2.53 -9.57 3.55
C PRO A 270 2.63 -10.89 2.80
N ILE A 271 1.51 -11.39 2.27
CA ILE A 271 1.49 -12.65 1.54
C ILE A 271 2.28 -12.50 0.23
N SER A 272 2.13 -11.39 -0.46
CA SER A 272 2.88 -11.05 -1.67
C SER A 272 4.39 -10.98 -1.38
N ALA A 273 4.79 -10.31 -0.30
CA ALA A 273 6.19 -10.24 0.13
C ALA A 273 6.76 -11.64 0.45
N ILE A 274 6.04 -12.45 1.21
CA ILE A 274 6.45 -13.83 1.53
C ILE A 274 6.58 -14.65 0.24
N SER A 275 5.67 -14.50 -0.72
CA SER A 275 5.70 -15.24 -1.99
C SER A 275 6.97 -14.93 -2.79
N VAL A 276 7.33 -13.64 -2.88
CA VAL A 276 8.57 -13.19 -3.53
C VAL A 276 9.80 -13.73 -2.83
N ILE A 277 9.84 -13.69 -1.48
CA ILE A 277 10.97 -14.18 -0.69
C ILE A 277 11.15 -15.68 -0.89
N VAL A 278 10.08 -16.47 -0.77
CA VAL A 278 10.14 -17.93 -0.95
C VAL A 278 10.63 -18.28 -2.35
N PHE A 279 10.14 -17.60 -3.38
CA PHE A 279 10.56 -17.81 -4.75
C PHE A 279 12.02 -17.40 -4.98
N ALA A 280 12.44 -16.23 -4.48
CA ALA A 280 13.81 -15.75 -4.61
C ALA A 280 14.81 -16.68 -3.90
N LEU A 281 14.47 -17.18 -2.71
CA LEU A 281 15.28 -18.16 -2.00
C LEU A 281 15.35 -19.49 -2.73
N ALA A 282 14.22 -20.00 -3.25
CA ALA A 282 14.20 -21.26 -4.01
C ALA A 282 15.12 -21.20 -5.23
N ILE A 283 15.10 -20.10 -6.00
CA ILE A 283 16.01 -19.90 -7.12
C ILE A 283 17.46 -19.73 -6.64
N SER A 284 17.67 -19.02 -5.54
CA SER A 284 19.00 -18.82 -4.97
C SER A 284 19.65 -20.15 -4.57
N PHE A 285 18.89 -21.09 -4.05
CA PHE A 285 19.38 -22.44 -3.76
C PHE A 285 19.78 -23.21 -5.02
N ARG A 286 19.02 -23.07 -6.10
CA ARG A 286 19.17 -23.92 -7.28
C ARG A 286 20.27 -23.46 -8.26
N TYR A 287 20.37 -22.15 -8.46
CA TYR A 287 21.15 -21.59 -9.58
C TYR A 287 22.41 -20.83 -9.16
N PHE A 288 22.49 -20.34 -7.91
CA PHE A 288 23.63 -19.55 -7.48
C PHE A 288 24.56 -20.39 -6.59
N GLY A 289 25.78 -20.61 -7.04
CA GLY A 289 26.84 -21.27 -6.29
C GLY A 289 27.42 -20.40 -5.17
N PHE A 290 28.41 -20.92 -4.44
CA PHE A 290 29.15 -20.18 -3.41
C PHE A 290 29.80 -18.90 -4.03
N ASN A 291 29.98 -17.87 -3.22
CA ASN A 291 30.60 -16.57 -3.58
C ASN A 291 29.84 -15.72 -4.64
N LYS A 292 28.55 -15.95 -4.83
CA LYS A 292 27.72 -15.18 -5.76
C LYS A 292 26.69 -14.29 -5.06
N ASN A 293 27.07 -13.68 -3.95
CA ASN A 293 26.13 -12.89 -3.13
C ASN A 293 25.56 -11.67 -3.87
N LEU A 294 26.37 -10.98 -4.66
CA LEU A 294 25.91 -9.83 -5.44
C LEU A 294 24.88 -10.25 -6.50
N GLU A 295 25.13 -11.35 -7.22
CA GLU A 295 24.19 -11.87 -8.22
C GLU A 295 22.85 -12.27 -7.59
N ARG A 296 22.89 -12.94 -6.42
CA ARG A 296 21.70 -13.31 -5.64
C ARG A 296 20.91 -12.09 -5.20
N LEU A 297 21.59 -11.07 -4.67
CA LEU A 297 20.98 -9.85 -4.22
C LEU A 297 20.32 -9.09 -5.37
N LEU A 298 21.02 -8.93 -6.49
CA LEU A 298 20.46 -8.32 -7.69
C LEU A 298 19.23 -9.08 -8.18
N PHE A 299 19.31 -10.42 -8.22
CA PHE A 299 18.16 -11.24 -8.61
C PHE A 299 16.97 -11.07 -7.64
N GLY A 300 17.21 -11.07 -6.33
CA GLY A 300 16.18 -10.85 -5.31
C GLY A 300 15.49 -9.50 -5.47
N VAL A 301 16.26 -8.43 -5.64
CA VAL A 301 15.73 -7.07 -5.85
C VAL A 301 14.95 -6.98 -7.16
N LEU A 302 15.50 -7.52 -8.26
CA LEU A 302 14.81 -7.52 -9.57
C LEU A 302 13.50 -8.32 -9.51
N THR A 303 13.49 -9.45 -8.82
CA THR A 303 12.28 -10.26 -8.63
C THR A 303 11.22 -9.49 -7.84
N ALA A 304 11.62 -8.83 -6.75
CA ALA A 304 10.71 -8.04 -5.92
C ALA A 304 10.12 -6.86 -6.70
N TYR A 305 10.97 -6.11 -7.37
CA TYR A 305 10.54 -4.96 -8.16
C TYR A 305 9.69 -5.37 -9.37
N GLY A 306 10.13 -6.39 -10.11
CA GLY A 306 9.39 -6.93 -11.25
C GLY A 306 8.01 -7.47 -10.85
N PHE A 307 7.92 -8.16 -9.72
CA PHE A 307 6.63 -8.66 -9.22
C PHE A 307 5.71 -7.51 -8.79
N ASN A 308 6.23 -6.48 -8.13
CA ASN A 308 5.46 -5.27 -7.80
C ASN A 308 4.94 -4.55 -9.05
N LEU A 309 5.76 -4.40 -10.08
CA LEU A 309 5.33 -3.84 -11.36
C LEU A 309 4.25 -4.69 -12.01
N PHE A 310 4.44 -6.02 -11.99
CA PHE A 310 3.45 -6.95 -12.53
C PHE A 310 2.10 -6.80 -11.82
N LEU A 311 2.06 -6.75 -10.48
CA LEU A 311 0.83 -6.55 -9.72
C LEU A 311 0.16 -5.20 -10.05
N LYS A 312 0.93 -4.12 -10.22
CA LYS A 312 0.39 -2.80 -10.61
C LYS A 312 -0.24 -2.84 -12.00
N VAL A 313 0.45 -3.42 -12.98
CA VAL A 313 -0.05 -3.52 -14.36
C VAL A 313 -1.30 -4.41 -14.41
N PHE A 314 -1.26 -5.57 -13.77
CA PHE A 314 -2.35 -6.53 -13.77
C PHE A 314 -3.58 -5.98 -13.01
N GLY A 315 -3.35 -5.25 -11.91
CA GLY A 315 -4.38 -4.54 -11.18
C GLY A 315 -5.06 -3.45 -12.01
N ASN A 316 -4.30 -2.64 -12.73
CA ASN A 316 -4.86 -1.61 -13.62
C ASN A 316 -5.69 -2.22 -14.76
N ILE A 317 -5.21 -3.32 -15.35
CA ILE A 317 -5.96 -4.07 -16.38
C ILE A 317 -7.28 -4.58 -15.80
N ALA A 318 -7.29 -5.12 -14.59
CA ALA A 318 -8.50 -5.59 -13.92
C ALA A 318 -9.51 -4.46 -13.67
N ILE A 319 -9.04 -3.29 -13.22
CA ILE A 319 -9.87 -2.12 -12.97
C ILE A 319 -10.54 -1.63 -14.26
N ILE A 320 -9.78 -1.53 -15.36
CA ILE A 320 -10.28 -1.03 -16.65
C ILE A 320 -11.27 -1.99 -17.27
N ASN A 321 -10.99 -3.30 -17.27
CA ASN A 321 -11.82 -4.31 -17.89
C ASN A 321 -12.96 -4.81 -16.98
N GLY A 322 -13.08 -4.28 -15.76
CA GLY A 322 -14.16 -4.64 -14.84
C GLY A 322 -14.04 -6.04 -14.22
N PHE A 323 -12.84 -6.65 -14.24
CA PHE A 323 -12.54 -7.88 -13.50
C PHE A 323 -12.44 -7.60 -12.01
N SER A 324 -12.57 -8.65 -11.19
CA SER A 324 -12.39 -8.53 -9.75
C SER A 324 -10.94 -8.12 -9.41
N PRO A 325 -10.71 -6.92 -8.83
CA PRO A 325 -9.35 -6.47 -8.47
C PRO A 325 -8.68 -7.37 -7.44
N GLY A 326 -9.45 -8.02 -6.57
CA GLY A 326 -8.93 -8.99 -5.61
C GLY A 326 -8.23 -10.17 -6.28
N LEU A 327 -8.82 -10.74 -7.33
CA LEU A 327 -8.21 -11.84 -8.07
C LEU A 327 -6.89 -11.42 -8.75
N ALA A 328 -6.80 -10.17 -9.19
CA ALA A 328 -5.59 -9.65 -9.82
C ALA A 328 -4.38 -9.57 -8.85
N ILE A 329 -4.61 -9.56 -7.55
CA ILE A 329 -3.56 -9.54 -6.52
C ILE A 329 -3.35 -10.94 -5.93
N VAL A 330 -4.44 -11.61 -5.56
CA VAL A 330 -4.41 -12.90 -4.86
C VAL A 330 -3.81 -13.99 -5.74
N PHE A 331 -4.30 -14.10 -6.98
CA PHE A 331 -3.88 -15.18 -7.88
C PHE A 331 -2.37 -15.16 -8.20
N PRO A 332 -1.76 -14.04 -8.64
CA PRO A 332 -0.33 -14.00 -8.90
C PRO A 332 0.52 -14.26 -7.65
N SER A 333 0.09 -13.76 -6.50
CA SER A 333 0.82 -13.95 -5.23
C SER A 333 0.83 -15.41 -4.81
N LEU A 334 -0.33 -16.09 -4.84
CA LEU A 334 -0.43 -17.51 -4.53
C LEU A 334 0.29 -18.38 -5.58
N PHE A 335 0.21 -18.01 -6.85
CA PHE A 335 0.89 -18.73 -7.93
C PHE A 335 2.41 -18.68 -7.74
N LEU A 336 2.98 -17.52 -7.45
CA LEU A 336 4.41 -17.38 -7.19
C LEU A 336 4.84 -18.16 -5.95
N LEU A 337 4.02 -18.14 -4.88
CA LEU A 337 4.25 -18.90 -3.67
C LEU A 337 4.29 -20.40 -3.94
N THR A 338 3.31 -20.93 -4.69
CA THR A 338 3.24 -22.35 -5.01
C THR A 338 4.44 -22.81 -5.84
N ILE A 339 4.86 -22.03 -6.84
CA ILE A 339 6.09 -22.32 -7.60
C ILE A 339 7.30 -22.37 -6.68
N GLY A 340 7.48 -21.38 -5.81
CA GLY A 340 8.59 -21.32 -4.87
C GLY A 340 8.62 -22.54 -3.91
N LEU A 341 7.46 -22.94 -3.39
CA LEU A 341 7.34 -24.10 -2.51
C LEU A 341 7.64 -25.42 -3.23
N ILE A 342 7.15 -25.60 -4.47
CA ILE A 342 7.47 -26.78 -5.29
C ILE A 342 8.97 -26.85 -5.54
N MET A 343 9.60 -25.73 -5.93
CA MET A 343 11.04 -25.68 -6.16
C MET A 343 11.86 -26.00 -4.91
N LEU A 344 11.40 -25.61 -3.72
CA LEU A 344 12.06 -25.97 -2.45
C LEU A 344 11.88 -27.44 -2.05
N ARG A 345 10.77 -28.05 -2.46
CA ARG A 345 10.50 -29.48 -2.18
C ARG A 345 11.38 -30.38 -3.03
N ASP A 346 11.63 -30.01 -4.27
CA ASP A 346 12.38 -30.82 -5.25
C ASP A 346 13.91 -30.72 -5.08
N GLN A 347 14.40 -30.08 -4.01
CA GLN A 347 15.82 -29.89 -3.65
C GLN A 347 16.16 -30.51 -2.30
#